data_093c27b6eb16eadc8edd7f6a87e8a205
#
_entry.id   093c27b6eb16eadc8edd7f6a87e8a205
#
_cell.length_a   1.000
_cell.length_b   1.000
_cell.length_c   1.000
_cell.angle_alpha   90.00
_cell.angle_beta   90.00
_cell.angle_gamma   90.00
#
_symmetry.space_group_name_H-M   'P 1'
#
loop_
_entity.id
_entity.type
_entity.pdbx_description
1 polymer ?
#
loop_
_entity_poly.entity_id
_entity_poly.type
_entity_poly.pdbx_seq_one_letter_code
_entity_poly.pdbx_strand_id
1 'polypeptide(L)'
;MVRTKEYAHLVKPMTAKEAPAGLYGEPRLWMESKDLEGFNAHYSYGFIKEPCSCHPVEGTLVHPFNELLVFVGYQSGDILQLGAEISVELGEEREEHVFDKPSVILVPRGLPHGPVRIRKPDNPIVHYSIGLAPEYKAAALPEGSKTTGSKYGHLIKRMITHVDPKSVGSGMGYEQVTDANGVMRPAERGVGPGNGDQIVWLYGRDLEGFDVNFTWGLYSRCGKWHRGGEAHTHPEAEILCFVGLDANDLGYLGAELELGLGKDYERHIF
;
A
#
# COMPACT_ATOMS: atom_id res chain seq x y z
N MET A 1 26.26 -29.33 10.58
CA MET A 1 24.98 -29.45 9.85
C MET A 1 24.40 -28.05 9.77
N VAL A 2 24.21 -27.52 8.56
CA VAL A 2 23.48 -26.25 8.38
C VAL A 2 22.02 -26.57 8.74
N ARG A 3 21.49 -25.97 9.80
CA ARG A 3 20.06 -26.09 10.13
C ARG A 3 19.27 -25.50 8.97
N THR A 4 18.44 -26.29 8.34
CA THR A 4 17.50 -25.78 7.33
C THR A 4 16.56 -24.81 8.02
N LYS A 5 16.45 -23.60 7.52
CA LYS A 5 15.58 -22.58 8.09
C LYS A 5 14.11 -22.99 7.85
N GLU A 6 13.36 -23.11 8.94
CA GLU A 6 11.97 -23.56 8.92
C GLU A 6 11.05 -22.55 8.21
N TYR A 7 11.31 -21.25 8.42
CA TYR A 7 10.47 -20.15 7.93
C TYR A 7 11.01 -19.49 6.66
N ALA A 8 12.07 -20.03 6.04
CA ALA A 8 12.67 -19.43 4.84
C ALA A 8 11.66 -19.27 3.68
N HIS A 9 10.68 -20.17 3.59
CA HIS A 9 9.64 -20.13 2.58
C HIS A 9 8.69 -18.92 2.71
N LEU A 10 8.64 -18.28 3.88
CA LEU A 10 7.82 -17.08 4.12
C LEU A 10 8.49 -15.78 3.65
N VAL A 11 9.80 -15.81 3.42
CA VAL A 11 10.53 -14.63 2.90
C VAL A 11 10.64 -14.77 1.38
N LYS A 12 9.91 -13.93 0.66
CA LYS A 12 9.76 -14.02 -0.79
C LYS A 12 10.37 -12.80 -1.48
N PRO A 13 11.31 -12.98 -2.42
CA PRO A 13 11.74 -11.86 -3.26
C PRO A 13 10.59 -11.46 -4.19
N MET A 14 10.34 -10.18 -4.27
CA MET A 14 9.44 -9.63 -5.28
C MET A 14 10.20 -9.44 -6.59
N THR A 15 9.62 -9.87 -7.69
CA THR A 15 10.22 -9.73 -9.02
C THR A 15 9.32 -8.91 -9.93
N ALA A 16 9.95 -8.07 -10.76
CA ALA A 16 9.23 -7.34 -11.79
C ALA A 16 8.72 -8.30 -12.85
N LYS A 17 7.46 -8.18 -13.18
CA LYS A 17 6.75 -8.98 -14.19
C LYS A 17 5.85 -8.07 -15.02
N GLU A 18 5.52 -8.50 -16.22
CA GLU A 18 4.42 -7.91 -16.95
C GLU A 18 3.12 -8.08 -16.17
N ALA A 19 2.40 -6.99 -16.01
CA ALA A 19 1.07 -7.02 -15.42
C ALA A 19 0.06 -7.65 -16.40
N PRO A 20 -1.15 -8.01 -15.94
CA PRO A 20 -2.22 -8.41 -16.85
C PRO A 20 -2.42 -7.38 -17.97
N ALA A 21 -2.63 -7.90 -19.19
CA ALA A 21 -2.67 -7.07 -20.39
C ALA A 21 -3.64 -5.89 -20.27
N GLY A 22 -3.17 -4.70 -20.64
CA GLY A 22 -3.95 -3.47 -20.61
C GLY A 22 -4.14 -2.85 -19.22
N LEU A 23 -3.58 -3.43 -18.16
CA LEU A 23 -3.70 -2.88 -16.83
C LEU A 23 -2.71 -1.76 -16.56
N TYR A 24 -1.45 -1.96 -16.95
CA TYR A 24 -0.35 -1.01 -16.84
C TYR A 24 0.49 -1.00 -18.11
N GLY A 25 1.17 0.10 -18.36
CA GLY A 25 2.07 0.24 -19.52
C GLY A 25 3.49 -0.27 -19.27
N GLU A 26 3.86 -0.56 -18.02
CA GLU A 26 5.21 -0.97 -17.63
C GLU A 26 5.19 -2.18 -16.69
N PRO A 27 6.28 -2.98 -16.63
CA PRO A 27 6.43 -4.05 -15.65
C PRO A 27 6.34 -3.55 -14.22
N ARG A 28 5.83 -4.39 -13.33
CA ARG A 28 5.64 -4.08 -11.90
C ARG A 28 6.14 -5.24 -11.04
N LEU A 29 6.44 -4.98 -9.79
CA LEU A 29 6.46 -6.06 -8.82
C LEU A 29 5.06 -6.62 -8.71
N TRP A 30 4.90 -7.93 -8.94
CA TRP A 30 3.60 -8.58 -9.01
C TRP A 30 3.64 -9.92 -8.28
N MET A 31 2.74 -10.09 -7.32
CA MET A 31 2.58 -11.32 -6.56
C MET A 31 1.11 -11.72 -6.48
N GLU A 32 0.87 -13.00 -6.55
CA GLU A 32 -0.45 -13.61 -6.40
C GLU A 32 -0.42 -14.64 -5.27
N SER A 33 -1.57 -15.16 -4.89
CA SER A 33 -1.72 -16.14 -3.81
C SER A 33 -0.71 -17.29 -3.86
N LYS A 34 -0.41 -17.79 -5.06
CA LYS A 34 0.61 -18.84 -5.28
C LYS A 34 2.02 -18.43 -4.86
N ASP A 35 2.32 -17.13 -4.94
CA ASP A 35 3.60 -16.54 -4.51
C ASP A 35 3.56 -16.18 -3.01
N LEU A 36 2.37 -16.10 -2.40
CA LEU A 36 2.08 -15.65 -1.05
C LEU A 36 1.59 -16.77 -0.13
N GLU A 37 2.09 -18.00 -0.29
CA GLU A 37 1.75 -19.16 0.54
C GLU A 37 0.23 -19.42 0.67
N GLY A 38 -0.53 -19.09 -0.36
CA GLY A 38 -1.97 -19.33 -0.37
C GLY A 38 -2.83 -18.21 0.26
N PHE A 39 -2.26 -17.08 0.63
CA PHE A 39 -3.04 -15.92 1.06
C PHE A 39 -4.06 -15.52 0.00
N ASN A 40 -5.25 -15.20 0.43
CA ASN A 40 -6.33 -14.72 -0.45
C ASN A 40 -6.11 -13.26 -0.85
N ALA A 41 -4.96 -12.99 -1.44
CA ALA A 41 -4.58 -11.66 -1.90
C ALA A 41 -3.67 -11.72 -3.13
N HIS A 42 -3.67 -10.65 -3.89
CA HIS A 42 -2.62 -10.34 -4.87
C HIS A 42 -2.17 -8.89 -4.67
N TYR A 43 -0.94 -8.61 -5.07
CA TYR A 43 -0.28 -7.34 -4.81
C TYR A 43 0.50 -6.89 -6.03
N SER A 44 0.48 -5.59 -6.31
CA SER A 44 1.36 -4.97 -7.29
C SER A 44 2.00 -3.71 -6.74
N TYR A 45 3.24 -3.41 -7.17
CA TYR A 45 3.95 -2.19 -6.80
C TYR A 45 4.76 -1.67 -7.98
N GLY A 46 4.83 -0.35 -8.12
CA GLY A 46 5.67 0.30 -9.11
C GLY A 46 5.60 1.81 -9.04
N PHE A 47 6.40 2.45 -9.90
CA PHE A 47 6.45 3.89 -10.01
C PHE A 47 5.67 4.37 -11.22
N ILE A 48 5.15 5.58 -11.13
CA ILE A 48 4.62 6.35 -12.25
C ILE A 48 5.51 7.57 -12.39
N LYS A 49 6.22 7.67 -13.51
CA LYS A 49 7.25 8.68 -13.76
C LYS A 49 6.76 9.82 -14.64
N GLU A 50 5.82 9.51 -15.52
CA GLU A 50 5.31 10.40 -16.55
C GLU A 50 3.77 10.41 -16.55
N PRO A 51 3.14 11.44 -17.11
CA PRO A 51 1.70 11.44 -17.30
C PRO A 51 1.26 10.19 -18.08
N CYS A 52 0.32 9.46 -17.53
CA CYS A 52 -0.18 8.22 -18.14
C CYS A 52 -1.60 7.90 -17.68
N SER A 53 -2.16 6.87 -18.32
CA SER A 53 -3.34 6.17 -17.83
C SER A 53 -2.94 4.76 -17.39
N CYS A 54 -3.55 4.30 -16.33
CA CYS A 54 -3.36 2.94 -15.83
C CYS A 54 -4.64 2.44 -15.16
N HIS A 55 -4.70 1.18 -14.88
CA HIS A 55 -5.76 0.49 -14.16
C HIS A 55 -7.20 0.83 -14.61
N PRO A 56 -7.53 0.57 -15.90
CA PRO A 56 -6.67 0.12 -17.01
C PRO A 56 -6.01 1.28 -17.77
N VAL A 57 -5.16 0.95 -18.74
CA VAL A 57 -4.58 1.94 -19.66
C VAL A 57 -5.68 2.60 -20.51
N GLU A 58 -6.67 1.84 -20.95
CA GLU A 58 -7.82 2.31 -21.74
C GLU A 58 -9.11 1.62 -21.30
N GLY A 59 -10.22 2.34 -21.35
CA GLY A 59 -11.55 1.81 -21.07
C GLY A 59 -11.86 1.71 -19.57
N THR A 60 -12.82 0.88 -19.23
CA THR A 60 -13.32 0.64 -17.87
C THR A 60 -13.26 -0.84 -17.58
N LEU A 61 -12.94 -1.20 -16.33
CA LEU A 61 -12.88 -2.57 -15.84
C LEU A 61 -13.94 -2.83 -14.78
N VAL A 62 -14.26 -4.10 -14.61
CA VAL A 62 -14.98 -4.62 -13.44
C VAL A 62 -14.34 -5.93 -13.02
N HIS A 63 -14.23 -6.16 -11.71
CA HIS A 63 -13.68 -7.39 -11.14
C HIS A 63 -14.55 -7.94 -9.99
N PRO A 64 -14.48 -9.26 -9.69
CA PRO A 64 -15.32 -9.92 -8.71
C PRO A 64 -14.79 -9.87 -7.27
N PHE A 65 -13.85 -9.01 -6.96
CA PHE A 65 -13.21 -8.86 -5.65
C PHE A 65 -13.13 -7.39 -5.23
N ASN A 66 -12.85 -7.15 -3.96
CA ASN A 66 -12.51 -5.81 -3.45
C ASN A 66 -11.05 -5.50 -3.71
N GLU A 67 -10.76 -4.27 -4.11
CA GLU A 67 -9.40 -3.82 -4.41
C GLU A 67 -9.12 -2.44 -3.81
N LEU A 68 -7.87 -2.24 -3.39
CA LEU A 68 -7.32 -0.96 -2.98
C LEU A 68 -6.31 -0.50 -4.01
N LEU A 69 -6.50 0.70 -4.56
CA LEU A 69 -5.52 1.36 -5.42
C LEU A 69 -4.90 2.51 -4.63
N VAL A 70 -3.61 2.42 -4.35
CA VAL A 70 -2.91 3.33 -3.46
C VAL A 70 -1.95 4.21 -4.25
N PHE A 71 -2.01 5.51 -4.00
CA PHE A 71 -1.16 6.51 -4.63
C PHE A 71 -0.48 7.34 -3.56
N VAL A 72 0.85 7.35 -3.54
CA VAL A 72 1.66 8.05 -2.54
C VAL A 72 2.87 8.72 -3.16
N GLY A 73 3.25 9.88 -2.61
CA GLY A 73 4.53 10.51 -2.87
C GLY A 73 5.57 10.04 -1.86
N TYR A 74 6.84 10.26 -2.16
CA TYR A 74 7.95 9.87 -1.27
C TYR A 74 9.16 10.81 -1.30
N GLN A 75 9.20 11.74 -2.23
CA GLN A 75 10.41 12.56 -2.44
C GLN A 75 10.45 13.83 -1.59
N SER A 76 9.32 14.32 -1.12
CA SER A 76 9.25 15.55 -0.32
C SER A 76 9.70 15.38 1.13
N GLY A 77 9.95 14.14 1.59
CA GLY A 77 10.11 13.83 3.01
C GLY A 77 8.81 13.98 3.82
N ASP A 78 7.70 14.30 3.16
CA ASP A 78 6.37 14.40 3.76
C ASP A 78 5.44 13.38 3.08
N ILE A 79 5.07 12.34 3.81
CA ILE A 79 4.18 11.27 3.35
C ILE A 79 2.78 11.79 2.93
N LEU A 80 2.42 12.99 3.34
CA LEU A 80 1.13 13.61 3.01
C LEU A 80 1.16 14.44 1.72
N GLN A 81 2.29 14.48 1.01
CA GLN A 81 2.44 15.11 -0.30
C GLN A 81 2.46 14.05 -1.39
N LEU A 82 1.53 14.13 -2.33
CA LEU A 82 1.49 13.22 -3.47
C LEU A 82 2.46 13.66 -4.58
N GLY A 83 2.49 14.94 -4.91
CA GLY A 83 3.28 15.47 -6.02
C GLY A 83 2.69 15.15 -7.39
N ALA A 84 1.39 14.90 -7.48
CA ALA A 84 0.68 14.64 -8.73
C ALA A 84 -0.80 15.01 -8.61
N GLU A 85 -1.45 15.27 -9.75
CA GLU A 85 -2.91 15.31 -9.87
C GLU A 85 -3.38 14.03 -10.51
N ILE A 86 -4.30 13.33 -9.87
CA ILE A 86 -4.86 12.05 -10.31
C ILE A 86 -6.36 12.17 -10.49
N SER A 87 -6.89 11.57 -11.54
CA SER A 87 -8.32 11.36 -11.69
C SER A 87 -8.66 9.89 -11.89
N VAL A 88 -9.83 9.48 -11.44
CA VAL A 88 -10.40 8.15 -11.64
C VAL A 88 -11.87 8.26 -12.01
N GLU A 89 -12.32 7.38 -12.89
CA GLU A 89 -13.74 7.24 -13.21
C GLU A 89 -14.31 6.06 -12.43
N LEU A 90 -15.45 6.25 -11.76
CA LEU A 90 -16.12 5.25 -10.92
C LEU A 90 -17.58 5.07 -11.29
N GLY A 91 -18.05 3.83 -11.22
CA GLY A 91 -19.45 3.45 -11.47
C GLY A 91 -19.81 3.36 -12.96
N GLU A 92 -21.05 2.89 -13.20
CA GLU A 92 -21.60 2.80 -14.56
C GLU A 92 -21.75 4.18 -15.20
N GLU A 93 -21.95 5.20 -14.38
CA GLU A 93 -22.05 6.60 -14.78
C GLU A 93 -20.69 7.21 -15.15
N ARG A 94 -19.58 6.50 -14.90
CA ARG A 94 -18.21 6.97 -15.11
C ARG A 94 -17.99 8.34 -14.47
N GLU A 95 -18.36 8.45 -13.19
CA GLU A 95 -18.22 9.67 -12.42
C GLU A 95 -16.75 9.97 -12.19
N GLU A 96 -16.26 11.09 -12.72
CA GLU A 96 -14.85 11.47 -12.59
C GLU A 96 -14.58 12.15 -11.25
N HIS A 97 -13.60 11.62 -10.53
CA HIS A 97 -13.08 12.18 -9.28
C HIS A 97 -11.63 12.58 -9.44
N VAL A 98 -11.26 13.76 -8.92
CA VAL A 98 -9.91 14.30 -9.00
C VAL A 98 -9.36 14.53 -7.58
N PHE A 99 -8.09 14.17 -7.37
CA PHE A 99 -7.39 14.39 -6.10
C PHE A 99 -5.90 14.65 -6.32
N ASP A 100 -5.28 15.35 -5.37
CA ASP A 100 -3.87 15.76 -5.39
C ASP A 100 -3.13 15.42 -4.08
N LYS A 101 -3.76 14.62 -3.23
CA LYS A 101 -3.19 14.16 -1.95
C LYS A 101 -3.02 12.65 -1.97
N PRO A 102 -2.07 12.10 -1.19
CA PRO A 102 -1.96 10.65 -1.03
C PRO A 102 -3.30 10.05 -0.64
N SER A 103 -3.74 9.09 -1.42
CA SER A 103 -5.08 8.53 -1.30
C SER A 103 -5.13 7.05 -1.63
N VAL A 104 -6.10 6.39 -1.05
CA VAL A 104 -6.53 5.05 -1.39
C VAL A 104 -7.87 5.13 -2.09
N ILE A 105 -7.98 4.59 -3.28
CA ILE A 105 -9.25 4.38 -3.97
C ILE A 105 -9.73 2.99 -3.59
N LEU A 106 -10.90 2.90 -3.01
CA LEU A 106 -11.57 1.64 -2.72
C LEU A 106 -12.41 1.25 -3.92
N VAL A 107 -12.19 0.07 -4.44
CA VAL A 107 -12.96 -0.50 -5.53
C VAL A 107 -13.71 -1.72 -5.02
N PRO A 108 -15.00 -1.57 -4.61
CA PRO A 108 -15.83 -2.69 -4.25
C PRO A 108 -15.99 -3.67 -5.40
N ARG A 109 -16.10 -4.95 -5.07
CA ARG A 109 -16.41 -5.99 -6.06
C ARG A 109 -17.62 -5.59 -6.92
N GLY A 110 -17.46 -5.73 -8.22
CA GLY A 110 -18.53 -5.43 -9.17
C GLY A 110 -18.71 -3.94 -9.49
N LEU A 111 -17.92 -3.04 -8.91
CA LEU A 111 -17.96 -1.63 -9.27
C LEU A 111 -17.15 -1.40 -10.57
N PRO A 112 -17.77 -0.90 -11.64
CA PRO A 112 -17.02 -0.42 -12.80
C PRO A 112 -16.07 0.72 -12.41
N HIS A 113 -14.84 0.69 -12.89
CA HIS A 113 -13.84 1.71 -12.55
C HIS A 113 -12.76 1.87 -13.62
N GLY A 114 -12.08 3.00 -13.56
CA GLY A 114 -10.99 3.36 -14.46
C GLY A 114 -11.46 4.01 -15.77
N PRO A 115 -10.50 4.53 -16.53
CA PRO A 115 -9.07 4.53 -16.23
C PRO A 115 -8.70 5.49 -15.10
N VAL A 116 -7.62 5.17 -14.41
CA VAL A 116 -6.93 6.13 -13.53
C VAL A 116 -5.95 6.92 -14.38
N ARG A 117 -6.03 8.25 -14.32
CA ARG A 117 -5.15 9.13 -15.09
C ARG A 117 -4.29 9.96 -14.16
N ILE A 118 -3.00 9.88 -14.37
CA ILE A 118 -2.01 10.71 -13.71
C ILE A 118 -1.68 11.87 -14.66
N ARG A 119 -2.00 13.10 -14.26
CA ARG A 119 -1.97 14.25 -15.18
C ARG A 119 -0.70 15.08 -15.04
N LYS A 120 -0.19 15.25 -13.84
CA LYS A 120 0.93 16.17 -13.57
C LYS A 120 1.79 15.60 -12.44
N PRO A 121 2.62 14.59 -12.69
CA PRO A 121 3.59 14.20 -11.70
C PRO A 121 4.74 15.22 -11.71
N ASP A 122 4.95 15.90 -10.59
CA ASP A 122 6.13 16.78 -10.40
C ASP A 122 7.40 15.94 -10.23
N ASN A 123 7.24 14.73 -9.70
CA ASN A 123 8.25 13.71 -9.48
C ASN A 123 7.61 12.33 -9.64
N PRO A 124 8.42 11.26 -9.79
CA PRO A 124 7.88 9.91 -9.73
C PRO A 124 7.05 9.70 -8.46
N ILE A 125 5.89 9.11 -8.61
CA ILE A 125 5.03 8.70 -7.48
C ILE A 125 4.98 7.19 -7.39
N VAL A 126 4.70 6.68 -6.21
CA VAL A 126 4.44 5.26 -5.98
C VAL A 126 2.96 4.98 -6.20
N HIS A 127 2.69 3.93 -6.96
CA HIS A 127 1.38 3.32 -7.04
C HIS A 127 1.48 1.84 -6.75
N TYR A 128 0.61 1.33 -5.89
CA TYR A 128 0.47 -0.10 -5.66
C TYR A 128 -1.00 -0.48 -5.49
N SER A 129 -1.32 -1.74 -5.76
CA SER A 129 -2.66 -2.27 -5.57
C SER A 129 -2.65 -3.50 -4.68
N ILE A 130 -3.73 -3.68 -3.94
CA ILE A 130 -4.01 -4.85 -3.11
C ILE A 130 -5.38 -5.35 -3.49
N GLY A 131 -5.44 -6.51 -4.13
CA GLY A 131 -6.70 -7.18 -4.42
C GLY A 131 -6.98 -8.28 -3.41
N LEU A 132 -8.20 -8.31 -2.87
CA LEU A 132 -8.64 -9.31 -1.90
C LEU A 132 -9.16 -10.57 -2.60
N ALA A 133 -8.30 -11.16 -3.42
CA ALA A 133 -8.55 -12.38 -4.19
C ALA A 133 -7.21 -13.07 -4.51
N PRO A 134 -7.20 -14.40 -4.76
CA PRO A 134 -5.97 -15.13 -4.98
C PRO A 134 -5.23 -14.76 -6.26
N GLU A 135 -5.93 -14.24 -7.25
CA GLU A 135 -5.39 -13.83 -8.55
C GLU A 135 -6.19 -12.67 -9.12
N TYR A 136 -5.57 -11.89 -9.99
CA TYR A 136 -6.25 -10.81 -10.71
C TYR A 136 -7.15 -11.35 -11.82
N LYS A 137 -8.42 -10.95 -11.81
CA LYS A 137 -9.40 -11.25 -12.87
C LYS A 137 -10.29 -10.04 -13.08
N ALA A 138 -10.35 -9.52 -14.29
CA ALA A 138 -11.22 -8.42 -14.64
C ALA A 138 -11.87 -8.63 -16.01
N ALA A 139 -13.01 -8.00 -16.22
CA ALA A 139 -13.66 -7.90 -17.51
C ALA A 139 -13.67 -6.44 -17.96
N ALA A 140 -13.35 -6.21 -19.23
CA ALA A 140 -13.51 -4.90 -19.85
C ALA A 140 -14.98 -4.60 -20.08
N LEU A 141 -15.37 -3.36 -19.86
CA LEU A 141 -16.71 -2.86 -20.14
C LEU A 141 -16.71 -1.90 -21.34
N PRO A 142 -17.82 -1.81 -22.08
CA PRO A 142 -17.96 -0.81 -23.13
C PRO A 142 -17.77 0.61 -22.59
N GLU A 143 -17.27 1.48 -23.44
CA GLU A 143 -17.21 2.90 -23.10
C GLU A 143 -18.62 3.47 -22.90
N GLY A 144 -18.79 4.22 -21.82
CA GLY A 144 -20.02 4.93 -21.47
C GLY A 144 -19.80 6.44 -21.50
N SER A 145 -20.89 7.18 -21.30
CA SER A 145 -20.82 8.64 -21.15
C SER A 145 -20.27 8.99 -19.77
N LYS A 146 -19.36 9.96 -19.72
CA LYS A 146 -18.86 10.50 -18.46
C LYS A 146 -19.90 11.40 -17.81
N THR A 147 -19.96 11.35 -16.50
CA THR A 147 -20.77 12.25 -15.69
C THR A 147 -19.90 12.97 -14.65
N THR A 148 -20.46 13.99 -14.05
CA THR A 148 -19.92 14.65 -12.87
C THR A 148 -20.86 14.41 -11.71
N GLY A 149 -20.33 14.12 -10.54
CA GLY A 149 -21.12 13.82 -9.35
C GLY A 149 -20.28 13.64 -8.10
N SER A 150 -20.90 13.16 -7.05
CA SER A 150 -20.25 12.90 -5.77
C SER A 150 -20.66 11.54 -5.16
N LYS A 151 -21.37 10.71 -5.91
CA LYS A 151 -21.88 9.42 -5.43
C LYS A 151 -20.78 8.50 -4.91
N TYR A 152 -19.66 8.47 -5.61
CA TYR A 152 -18.54 7.58 -5.29
C TYR A 152 -17.37 8.30 -4.57
N GLY A 153 -17.50 9.58 -4.24
CA GLY A 153 -16.43 10.34 -3.57
C GLY A 153 -15.99 9.75 -2.23
N HIS A 154 -16.91 9.07 -1.52
CA HIS A 154 -16.60 8.38 -0.27
C HIS A 154 -15.65 7.19 -0.43
N LEU A 155 -15.45 6.67 -1.64
CA LEU A 155 -14.52 5.59 -1.93
C LEU A 155 -13.06 6.08 -2.08
N ILE A 156 -12.84 7.39 -2.13
CA ILE A 156 -11.49 7.97 -2.19
C ILE A 156 -11.09 8.42 -0.79
N LYS A 157 -10.26 7.64 -0.13
CA LYS A 157 -9.82 7.88 1.24
C LYS A 157 -8.48 8.58 1.22
N ARG A 158 -8.46 9.82 1.71
CA ARG A 158 -7.21 10.54 1.91
C ARG A 158 -6.39 9.84 2.99
N MET A 159 -5.13 9.59 2.68
CA MET A 159 -4.20 9.06 3.66
C MET A 159 -3.86 10.16 4.65
N ILE A 160 -4.12 9.91 5.91
CA ILE A 160 -3.80 10.80 7.02
C ILE A 160 -3.01 10.01 8.06
N THR A 161 -2.09 10.67 8.73
CA THR A 161 -1.43 10.07 9.88
C THR A 161 -2.41 10.01 11.04
N HIS A 162 -3.05 8.87 11.23
CA HIS A 162 -3.84 8.61 12.41
C HIS A 162 -2.94 8.09 13.53
N VAL A 163 -2.80 8.88 14.56
CA VAL A 163 -2.50 8.35 15.88
C VAL A 163 -3.83 8.20 16.59
N ASP A 164 -4.44 7.03 16.53
CA ASP A 164 -5.60 6.75 17.38
C ASP A 164 -5.11 6.53 18.80
N PRO A 165 -5.41 7.46 19.76
CA PRO A 165 -5.03 7.29 21.16
C PRO A 165 -5.61 6.02 21.79
N LYS A 166 -6.66 5.43 21.22
CA LYS A 166 -7.27 4.18 21.67
C LYS A 166 -6.59 2.92 21.12
N SER A 167 -5.79 3.06 20.08
CA SER A 167 -4.95 1.96 19.59
C SER A 167 -3.65 1.78 20.38
N VAL A 168 -3.36 2.72 21.27
CA VAL A 168 -2.26 2.68 22.23
C VAL A 168 -2.50 1.55 23.24
N GLY A 169 -2.21 0.36 22.91
CA GLY A 169 -2.45 -0.82 23.77
C GLY A 169 -2.64 -2.08 22.95
N SER A 170 -3.00 -1.94 21.67
CA SER A 170 -3.02 -3.07 20.73
C SER A 170 -1.62 -3.49 20.26
N GLY A 171 -0.58 -2.81 20.80
CA GLY A 171 0.82 -3.09 20.50
C GLY A 171 1.32 -2.59 19.16
N MET A 172 0.53 -1.87 18.42
CA MET A 172 0.88 -1.23 17.16
C MET A 172 0.57 0.27 17.17
N GLY A 173 0.35 0.84 18.37
CA GLY A 173 0.14 2.25 18.56
C GLY A 173 1.44 2.96 18.92
N TYR A 174 1.58 4.17 18.43
CA TYR A 174 2.49 5.11 19.03
C TYR A 174 1.99 5.40 20.45
N GLU A 175 2.77 5.12 21.47
CA GLU A 175 2.52 5.73 22.77
C GLU A 175 2.66 7.24 22.59
N GLN A 176 1.65 7.99 22.98
CA GLN A 176 1.79 9.44 23.10
C GLN A 176 2.42 9.74 24.46
N VAL A 177 3.46 10.52 24.46
CA VAL A 177 4.06 11.09 25.67
C VAL A 177 3.79 12.59 25.70
N THR A 178 3.47 13.09 26.86
CA THR A 178 3.40 14.52 27.09
C THR A 178 4.83 15.02 27.32
N ASP A 179 5.32 15.91 26.45
CA ASP A 179 6.63 16.52 26.62
C ASP A 179 6.67 17.49 27.82
N ALA A 180 7.84 18.02 28.14
CA ALA A 180 8.05 18.95 29.24
C ALA A 180 7.22 20.25 29.15
N ASN A 181 6.64 20.54 27.98
CA ASN A 181 5.80 21.71 27.74
C ASN A 181 4.30 21.36 27.79
N GLY A 182 3.95 20.13 28.15
CA GLY A 182 2.57 19.68 28.19
C GLY A 182 1.97 19.35 26.82
N VAL A 183 2.79 19.27 25.76
CA VAL A 183 2.37 18.92 24.41
C VAL A 183 2.45 17.42 24.23
N MET A 184 1.34 16.80 23.83
CA MET A 184 1.31 15.39 23.46
C MET A 184 2.08 15.18 22.16
N ARG A 185 3.07 14.32 22.18
CA ARG A 185 3.85 13.91 21.03
C ARG A 185 3.88 12.39 20.93
N PRO A 186 4.00 11.82 19.73
CA PRO A 186 4.28 10.40 19.58
C PRO A 186 5.54 10.06 20.39
N ALA A 187 5.48 9.00 21.20
CA ALA A 187 6.68 8.49 21.84
C ALA A 187 7.64 7.99 20.75
N GLU A 188 8.93 8.20 20.97
CA GLU A 188 9.98 7.68 20.07
C GLU A 188 10.06 6.13 20.07
N ARG A 189 9.10 5.49 20.75
CA ARG A 189 8.97 4.04 20.82
C ARG A 189 7.91 3.56 19.85
N GLY A 190 8.25 2.67 19.00
CA GLY A 190 7.27 1.96 18.18
C GLY A 190 7.79 1.68 16.79
N VAL A 191 8.46 2.59 16.18
CA VAL A 191 8.88 2.43 14.80
C VAL A 191 10.38 2.67 14.67
N GLY A 192 11.18 1.93 15.37
CA GLY A 192 12.65 1.93 15.28
C GLY A 192 13.36 3.26 15.54
N PRO A 193 14.60 3.23 15.99
CA PRO A 193 15.37 4.43 16.17
C PRO A 193 15.62 5.09 14.81
N GLY A 194 15.25 6.33 14.72
CA GLY A 194 15.58 7.13 13.58
C GLY A 194 14.62 7.05 12.43
N ASN A 195 13.52 6.42 12.64
CA ASN A 195 12.44 6.51 11.72
C ASN A 195 11.47 7.61 12.06
N GLY A 196 11.78 8.69 12.53
CA GLY A 196 10.85 9.81 12.70
C GLY A 196 9.95 10.05 11.47
N ASP A 197 9.99 9.09 10.57
CA ASP A 197 9.21 9.03 9.36
C ASP A 197 7.75 8.77 9.70
N GLN A 198 6.90 9.30 8.88
CA GLN A 198 5.47 9.23 9.09
C GLN A 198 4.94 7.87 8.68
N ILE A 199 3.93 7.40 9.39
CA ILE A 199 3.20 6.19 9.04
C ILE A 199 1.73 6.53 8.90
N VAL A 200 1.13 6.07 7.83
CA VAL A 200 -0.31 6.04 7.63
C VAL A 200 -0.82 4.68 8.07
N TRP A 201 -1.91 4.68 8.82
CA TRP A 201 -2.61 3.48 9.22
C TRP A 201 -4.10 3.63 8.96
N LEU A 202 -4.67 2.70 8.19
CA LEU A 202 -6.09 2.63 7.90
C LEU A 202 -6.63 1.25 8.31
N TYR A 203 -7.72 1.25 9.04
CA TYR A 203 -8.43 0.04 9.43
C TYR A 203 -9.60 -0.23 8.48
N GLY A 204 -10.10 -1.44 8.47
CA GLY A 204 -11.28 -1.79 7.69
C GLY A 204 -12.46 -0.83 7.87
N ARG A 205 -12.66 -0.29 9.10
CA ARG A 205 -13.67 0.74 9.36
C ARG A 205 -13.47 2.05 8.60
N ASP A 206 -12.20 2.39 8.28
CA ASP A 206 -11.83 3.56 7.49
C ASP A 206 -11.95 3.26 5.98
N LEU A 207 -11.99 1.98 5.65
CA LEU A 207 -11.99 1.41 4.30
C LEU A 207 -13.37 0.84 3.91
N GLU A 208 -14.45 1.49 4.31
CA GLU A 208 -15.83 1.09 4.01
C GLU A 208 -16.16 -0.35 4.43
N GLY A 209 -15.48 -0.87 5.46
CA GLY A 209 -15.69 -2.23 5.95
C GLY A 209 -14.98 -3.32 5.13
N PHE A 210 -14.04 -2.98 4.26
CA PHE A 210 -13.18 -3.98 3.64
C PHE A 210 -12.44 -4.76 4.71
N ASP A 211 -12.38 -6.08 4.54
CA ASP A 211 -11.73 -6.99 5.48
C ASP A 211 -10.20 -6.94 5.33
N VAL A 212 -9.64 -5.78 5.62
CA VAL A 212 -8.21 -5.49 5.56
C VAL A 212 -7.85 -4.32 6.45
N ASN A 213 -6.72 -4.42 7.12
CA ASN A 213 -6.00 -3.28 7.69
C ASN A 213 -4.77 -3.03 6.81
N PHE A 214 -4.41 -1.77 6.65
CA PHE A 214 -3.39 -1.38 5.72
C PHE A 214 -2.51 -0.28 6.33
N THR A 215 -1.20 -0.39 6.10
CA THR A 215 -0.24 0.63 6.50
C THR A 215 0.68 1.00 5.34
N TRP A 216 1.14 2.24 5.35
CA TRP A 216 2.23 2.72 4.52
C TRP A 216 3.19 3.55 5.37
N GLY A 217 4.47 3.26 5.29
CA GLY A 217 5.49 4.00 6.03
C GLY A 217 6.78 4.16 5.23
N LEU A 218 7.46 5.27 5.46
CA LEU A 218 8.79 5.56 4.91
C LEU A 218 9.82 5.41 6.01
N TYR A 219 10.92 4.75 5.71
CA TYR A 219 12.03 4.49 6.63
C TYR A 219 13.32 5.02 6.02
N SER A 220 13.81 6.15 6.51
CA SER A 220 15.00 6.84 5.98
C SER A 220 16.28 6.50 6.75
N ARG A 221 16.18 5.80 7.86
CA ARG A 221 17.29 5.50 8.76
C ARG A 221 17.28 4.06 9.26
N CYS A 222 18.47 3.54 9.54
CA CYS A 222 18.62 2.23 10.16
C CYS A 222 18.08 2.21 11.59
N GLY A 223 17.57 1.08 12.03
CA GLY A 223 17.15 0.85 13.38
C GLY A 223 16.13 -0.27 13.54
N LYS A 224 15.73 -0.51 14.77
CA LYS A 224 14.64 -1.44 15.06
C LYS A 224 13.31 -0.76 14.78
N TRP A 225 12.46 -1.45 14.11
CA TRP A 225 11.08 -1.05 13.86
C TRP A 225 10.17 -2.24 14.20
N HIS A 226 8.88 -2.03 14.16
CA HIS A 226 7.90 -3.05 14.46
C HIS A 226 8.08 -3.63 15.88
N ARG A 227 7.53 -2.93 16.85
CA ARG A 227 7.54 -3.23 18.28
C ARG A 227 8.89 -3.24 18.98
N GLY A 228 9.83 -2.48 18.51
CA GLY A 228 11.07 -2.28 19.23
C GLY A 228 11.88 -3.55 19.51
N GLY A 229 11.61 -4.64 18.80
CA GLY A 229 12.34 -5.88 18.89
C GLY A 229 11.74 -6.95 19.79
N GLU A 230 10.49 -6.80 20.23
CA GLU A 230 9.75 -7.88 20.90
C GLU A 230 8.97 -8.71 19.89
N ALA A 231 9.07 -10.05 19.97
CA ALA A 231 8.24 -10.93 19.18
C ALA A 231 6.79 -10.85 19.64
N HIS A 232 5.88 -10.93 18.69
CA HIS A 232 4.45 -10.95 18.95
C HIS A 232 3.74 -11.88 17.99
N THR A 233 2.52 -12.21 18.32
CA THR A 233 1.61 -12.95 17.47
C THR A 233 0.28 -12.22 17.43
N HIS A 234 -0.43 -12.33 16.32
CA HIS A 234 -1.81 -11.86 16.17
C HIS A 234 -2.65 -12.91 15.44
N PRO A 235 -3.98 -12.90 15.58
CA PRO A 235 -4.84 -13.93 15.00
C PRO A 235 -4.98 -13.80 13.48
N GLU A 236 -4.71 -12.61 12.95
CA GLU A 236 -4.91 -12.31 11.54
C GLU A 236 -3.64 -12.60 10.73
N ALA A 237 -3.81 -12.96 9.48
CA ALA A 237 -2.71 -13.11 8.55
C ALA A 237 -2.12 -11.74 8.17
N GLU A 238 -0.79 -11.65 8.10
CA GLU A 238 -0.08 -10.42 7.76
C GLU A 238 0.87 -10.62 6.59
N ILE A 239 0.94 -9.62 5.72
CA ILE A 239 1.94 -9.51 4.66
C ILE A 239 2.74 -8.24 4.90
N LEU A 240 4.04 -8.39 5.13
CA LEU A 240 4.99 -7.29 5.23
C LEU A 240 5.69 -7.11 3.88
N CYS A 241 5.41 -6.02 3.18
CA CYS A 241 6.04 -5.68 1.91
C CYS A 241 7.14 -4.64 2.13
N PHE A 242 8.37 -4.98 1.78
CA PHE A 242 9.50 -4.07 1.81
C PHE A 242 9.91 -3.75 0.37
N VAL A 243 9.91 -2.48 0.04
CA VAL A 243 10.17 -1.99 -1.31
C VAL A 243 11.14 -0.81 -1.27
N GLY A 244 12.03 -0.74 -2.24
CA GLY A 244 12.91 0.41 -2.40
C GLY A 244 12.21 1.59 -3.08
N LEU A 245 12.85 2.74 -3.03
CA LEU A 245 12.35 4.00 -3.61
C LEU A 245 13.20 4.48 -4.79
N ASP A 246 13.94 3.58 -5.43
CA ASP A 246 14.60 3.88 -6.70
C ASP A 246 13.63 3.62 -7.87
N ALA A 247 13.15 4.68 -8.47
CA ALA A 247 12.22 4.58 -9.60
C ALA A 247 12.84 3.96 -10.87
N ASN A 248 14.16 3.76 -10.91
CA ASN A 248 14.85 3.15 -12.03
C ASN A 248 15.19 1.67 -11.80
N ASP A 249 15.10 1.20 -10.55
CA ASP A 249 15.36 -0.19 -10.20
C ASP A 249 14.35 -0.70 -9.18
N LEU A 250 13.30 -1.34 -9.66
CA LEU A 250 12.26 -1.95 -8.83
C LEU A 250 12.78 -3.09 -7.94
N GLY A 251 13.91 -3.68 -8.28
CA GLY A 251 14.52 -4.77 -7.52
C GLY A 251 15.45 -4.29 -6.40
N TYR A 252 15.82 -3.02 -6.41
CA TYR A 252 16.74 -2.46 -5.42
C TYR A 252 15.98 -2.02 -4.16
N LEU A 253 16.20 -2.73 -3.06
CA LEU A 253 15.54 -2.41 -1.79
C LEU A 253 16.11 -1.14 -1.12
N GLY A 254 17.39 -0.87 -1.28
CA GLY A 254 18.06 0.28 -0.67
C GLY A 254 18.45 0.08 0.80
N ALA A 255 18.21 -1.11 1.36
CA ALA A 255 18.52 -1.46 2.73
C ALA A 255 18.77 -2.95 2.88
N GLU A 256 19.47 -3.34 3.93
CA GLU A 256 19.50 -4.71 4.44
C GLU A 256 18.50 -4.80 5.59
N LEU A 257 17.64 -5.78 5.56
CA LEU A 257 16.62 -6.04 6.56
C LEU A 257 16.90 -7.33 7.31
N GLU A 258 16.66 -7.30 8.61
CA GLU A 258 16.69 -8.47 9.48
C GLU A 258 15.31 -8.71 10.06
N LEU A 259 14.77 -9.91 9.85
CA LEU A 259 13.50 -10.36 10.38
C LEU A 259 13.69 -11.65 11.19
N GLY A 260 13.21 -11.67 12.42
CA GLY A 260 13.13 -12.86 13.26
C GLY A 260 11.75 -13.50 13.16
N LEU A 261 11.67 -14.78 12.82
CA LEU A 261 10.42 -15.52 12.70
C LEU A 261 10.36 -16.69 13.68
N GLY A 262 9.15 -17.00 14.13
CA GLY A 262 8.87 -18.11 15.02
C GLY A 262 9.38 -17.91 16.45
N LYS A 263 9.08 -18.88 17.32
CA LYS A 263 9.41 -18.84 18.76
C LYS A 263 10.91 -18.82 19.07
N ASP A 264 11.73 -19.36 18.17
CA ASP A 264 13.18 -19.48 18.31
C ASP A 264 13.94 -18.35 17.62
N TYR A 265 13.23 -17.30 17.16
CA TYR A 265 13.81 -16.15 16.46
C TYR A 265 14.70 -16.56 15.29
N GLU A 266 14.17 -17.37 14.39
CA GLU A 266 14.91 -17.74 13.17
C GLU A 266 15.20 -16.48 12.35
N ARG A 267 16.48 -16.14 12.26
CA ARG A 267 16.95 -14.89 11.66
C ARG A 267 16.99 -14.99 10.14
N HIS A 268 16.30 -14.08 9.47
CA HIS A 268 16.33 -13.88 8.02
C HIS A 268 16.92 -12.52 7.69
N ILE A 269 17.85 -12.49 6.74
CA ILE A 269 18.48 -11.26 6.23
C ILE A 269 18.24 -11.22 4.73
N PHE A 270 17.78 -10.09 4.24
CA PHE A 270 17.46 -9.87 2.83
C PHE A 270 17.57 -8.41 2.44
#